data_86427be4d08a6ac05210058e3a90f5c4
#
_entry.id   86427be4d08a6ac05210058e3a90f5c4
#
_cell.length_a   1.000
_cell.length_b   1.000
_cell.length_c   1.000
_cell.angle_alpha   90.00
_cell.angle_beta   90.00
_cell.angle_gamma   90.00
#
_symmetry.space_group_name_H-M   'P 1'
#
loop_
_entity.id
_entity.type
_entity.pdbx_description
1 polymer ?
#
loop_
_entity_poly.entity_id
_entity_poly.type
_entity_poly.pdbx_seq_one_letter_code
_entity_poly.pdbx_strand_id
1 'polypeptide(L)'
;MSTTILKFEATAFRPQDDDAPDCLAASISIPVEEDDEVIGNTINNEDLIVHAVGALHDLATYMRPEWLDDEDISMTLDIYLGGAKCQSRGGIIAMKPESYTLDIED
;
A
#
# COMPACT_ATOMS: atom_id res chain seq x y z
N MET A 1 4.54 -18.43 -22.94
CA MET A 1 4.84 -17.18 -22.23
C MET A 1 4.93 -17.43 -20.74
N SER A 2 5.92 -16.83 -20.13
CA SER A 2 6.08 -16.94 -18.67
C SER A 2 5.31 -15.84 -17.97
N THR A 3 4.83 -16.15 -16.78
CA THR A 3 4.20 -15.17 -15.91
C THR A 3 4.96 -15.09 -14.60
N THR A 4 4.85 -13.96 -13.94
CA THR A 4 5.40 -13.75 -12.62
C THR A 4 4.34 -13.08 -11.74
N ILE A 5 4.59 -12.97 -10.46
CA ILE A 5 3.63 -12.34 -9.54
C ILE A 5 4.13 -10.95 -9.20
N LEU A 6 3.25 -9.97 -9.38
CA LEU A 6 3.49 -8.60 -8.97
C LEU A 6 2.65 -8.34 -7.71
N LYS A 7 3.32 -7.95 -6.63
CA LYS A 7 2.66 -7.71 -5.35
C LYS A 7 2.80 -6.24 -4.97
N PHE A 8 1.67 -5.62 -4.62
CA PHE A 8 1.63 -4.27 -4.07
C PHE A 8 1.31 -4.39 -2.58
N GLU A 9 2.21 -3.91 -1.74
CA GLU A 9 2.03 -3.95 -0.31
C GLU A 9 1.99 -2.55 0.27
N ALA A 10 0.87 -2.17 0.86
CA ALA A 10 0.72 -0.89 1.53
C ALA A 10 0.85 -1.13 3.03
N THR A 11 1.76 -0.41 3.67
CA THR A 11 1.98 -0.50 5.11
C THR A 11 1.75 0.87 5.73
N ALA A 12 0.84 0.95 6.66
CA ALA A 12 0.58 2.17 7.43
C ALA A 12 1.28 2.05 8.78
N PHE A 13 1.83 3.15 9.22
CA PHE A 13 2.65 3.19 10.41
C PHE A 13 2.29 4.44 11.19
N ARG A 14 1.93 4.25 12.47
CA ARG A 14 1.62 5.34 13.36
C ARG A 14 2.56 5.26 14.57
N PRO A 15 3.50 6.20 14.70
CA PRO A 15 4.42 6.17 15.84
C PRO A 15 3.67 6.42 17.14
N GLN A 16 3.97 5.59 18.14
CA GLN A 16 3.46 5.73 19.49
C GLN A 16 4.59 6.25 20.38
N ASP A 17 4.22 6.98 21.41
CA ASP A 17 5.20 7.60 22.27
C ASP A 17 5.99 6.62 23.12
N ASP A 18 5.44 5.47 23.45
CA ASP A 18 6.01 4.62 24.47
C ASP A 18 6.57 3.28 24.01
N ASP A 19 5.99 2.63 23.01
CA ASP A 19 6.35 1.27 22.68
C ASP A 19 6.50 1.08 21.18
N ALA A 20 6.43 -0.16 20.75
CA ALA A 20 6.48 -0.49 19.34
C ALA A 20 5.40 0.27 18.57
N PRO A 21 5.72 0.81 17.41
CA PRO A 21 4.73 1.52 16.60
C PRO A 21 3.61 0.58 16.17
N ASP A 22 2.41 1.14 16.06
CA ASP A 22 1.30 0.42 15.45
C ASP A 22 1.49 0.38 13.95
N CYS A 23 1.45 -0.81 13.39
CA CYS A 23 1.58 -1.02 11.95
C CYS A 23 0.41 -1.86 11.45
N LEU A 24 -0.08 -1.50 10.28
CA LEU A 24 -1.01 -2.34 9.52
C LEU A 24 -0.48 -2.48 8.11
N ALA A 25 -0.65 -3.65 7.54
CA ALA A 25 -0.22 -3.89 6.16
C ALA A 25 -1.32 -4.64 5.42
N ALA A 26 -1.53 -4.28 4.17
CA ALA A 26 -2.42 -4.98 3.27
C ALA A 26 -1.74 -5.08 1.91
N SER A 27 -1.96 -6.18 1.22
CA SER A 27 -1.33 -6.37 -0.08
C SER A 27 -2.29 -6.99 -1.07
N ILE A 28 -2.02 -6.74 -2.35
CA ILE A 28 -2.67 -7.42 -3.46
C ILE A 28 -1.59 -8.03 -4.34
N SER A 29 -1.88 -9.15 -4.93
CA SER A 29 -0.96 -9.84 -5.84
C SER A 29 -1.68 -10.17 -7.12
N ILE A 30 -1.02 -9.92 -8.25
CA ILE A 30 -1.59 -10.24 -9.56
C ILE A 30 -0.54 -10.93 -10.42
N PRO A 31 -0.96 -11.88 -11.28
CA PRO A 31 -0.06 -12.45 -12.26
C PRO A 31 0.12 -11.48 -13.42
N VAL A 32 1.35 -11.32 -13.89
CA VAL A 32 1.66 -10.49 -15.05
C VAL A 32 2.59 -11.25 -15.98
N GLU A 33 2.56 -10.91 -17.25
CA GLU A 33 3.51 -11.47 -18.20
C GLU A 33 4.91 -10.96 -17.91
N GLU A 34 5.92 -11.80 -18.09
CA GLU A 34 7.31 -11.40 -17.93
C GLU A 34 7.77 -10.58 -19.12
N ASP A 35 7.27 -9.36 -19.21
CA ASP A 35 7.55 -8.41 -20.26
C ASP A 35 7.76 -7.06 -19.61
N ASP A 36 8.90 -6.42 -19.86
CA ASP A 36 9.27 -5.18 -19.19
C ASP A 36 8.24 -4.08 -19.39
N GLU A 37 7.65 -4.00 -20.56
CA GLU A 37 6.64 -2.98 -20.86
C GLU A 37 5.35 -3.24 -20.08
N VAL A 38 4.91 -4.50 -20.06
CA VAL A 38 3.70 -4.88 -19.30
C VAL A 38 3.92 -4.64 -17.81
N ILE A 39 5.07 -5.06 -17.30
CA ILE A 39 5.41 -4.87 -15.87
C ILE A 39 5.45 -3.39 -15.52
N GLY A 40 6.12 -2.58 -16.34
CA GLY A 40 6.21 -1.15 -16.10
C GLY A 40 4.85 -0.47 -16.11
N ASN A 41 4.00 -0.80 -17.07
CA ASN A 41 2.66 -0.25 -17.14
C ASN A 41 1.81 -0.66 -15.94
N THR A 42 1.97 -1.90 -15.48
CA THR A 42 1.22 -2.41 -14.34
C THR A 42 1.68 -1.73 -13.04
N ILE A 43 2.99 -1.56 -12.86
CA ILE A 43 3.53 -0.88 -11.67
C ILE A 43 3.01 0.55 -11.56
N ASN A 44 2.84 1.23 -12.69
CA ASN A 44 2.37 2.61 -12.72
C ASN A 44 0.85 2.73 -12.79
N ASN A 45 0.13 1.62 -12.68
CA ASN A 45 -1.32 1.64 -12.74
C ASN A 45 -1.90 2.12 -11.41
N GLU A 46 -2.44 3.33 -11.41
CA GLU A 46 -2.99 3.94 -10.20
C GLU A 46 -4.17 3.15 -9.61
N ASP A 47 -4.93 2.45 -10.45
CA ASP A 47 -6.05 1.65 -9.97
C ASP A 47 -5.59 0.53 -9.04
N LEU A 48 -4.47 -0.10 -9.34
CA LEU A 48 -3.92 -1.16 -8.51
C LEU A 48 -3.39 -0.60 -7.19
N ILE A 49 -2.78 0.56 -7.24
CA ILE A 49 -2.33 1.26 -6.03
C ILE A 49 -3.52 1.60 -5.15
N VAL A 50 -4.59 2.10 -5.75
CA VAL A 50 -5.82 2.42 -5.02
C VAL A 50 -6.42 1.17 -4.38
N HIS A 51 -6.39 0.04 -5.08
CA HIS A 51 -6.89 -1.21 -4.50
C HIS A 51 -6.09 -1.66 -3.27
N ALA A 52 -4.76 -1.57 -3.34
CA ALA A 52 -3.92 -1.94 -2.21
C ALA A 52 -4.16 -1.02 -1.00
N VAL A 53 -4.22 0.29 -1.25
CA VAL A 53 -4.46 1.28 -0.20
C VAL A 53 -5.88 1.18 0.34
N GLY A 54 -6.86 0.88 -0.52
CA GLY A 54 -8.23 0.65 -0.10
C GLY A 54 -8.35 -0.55 0.84
N ALA A 55 -7.62 -1.63 0.54
CA ALA A 55 -7.57 -2.79 1.43
C ALA A 55 -6.97 -2.42 2.78
N LEU A 56 -5.95 -1.56 2.78
CA LEU A 56 -5.35 -1.07 4.02
C LEU A 56 -6.35 -0.25 4.83
N HIS A 57 -7.12 0.62 4.16
CA HIS A 57 -8.15 1.41 4.82
C HIS A 57 -9.23 0.52 5.42
N ASP A 58 -9.68 -0.51 4.69
CA ASP A 58 -10.65 -1.46 5.21
C ASP A 58 -10.12 -2.18 6.44
N LEU A 59 -8.86 -2.59 6.41
CA LEU A 59 -8.22 -3.26 7.53
C LEU A 59 -8.16 -2.33 8.75
N ALA A 60 -7.82 -1.07 8.54
CA ALA A 60 -7.75 -0.09 9.62
C ALA A 60 -9.13 0.13 10.24
N THR A 61 -10.19 0.13 9.43
CA THR A 61 -11.56 0.29 9.90
C THR A 61 -11.92 -0.79 10.93
N TYR A 62 -11.44 -2.02 10.72
CA TYR A 62 -11.70 -3.13 11.62
C TYR A 62 -10.72 -3.21 12.78
N MET A 63 -9.43 -2.99 12.51
CA MET A 63 -8.37 -3.27 13.47
C MET A 63 -7.92 -2.05 14.26
N ARG A 64 -8.06 -0.86 13.69
CA ARG A 64 -7.60 0.40 14.29
C ARG A 64 -8.59 1.52 13.99
N PRO A 65 -9.83 1.43 14.48
CA PRO A 65 -10.82 2.49 14.20
C PRO A 65 -10.40 3.86 14.70
N GLU A 66 -9.52 3.94 15.69
CA GLU A 66 -8.99 5.20 16.18
C GLU A 66 -8.15 5.93 15.14
N TRP A 67 -7.64 5.22 14.13
CA TRP A 67 -6.87 5.84 13.04
C TRP A 67 -7.75 6.64 12.09
N LEU A 68 -9.06 6.43 12.12
CA LEU A 68 -9.97 7.10 11.19
C LEU A 68 -10.11 8.59 11.44
N ASP A 69 -9.60 9.06 12.57
CA ASP A 69 -9.59 10.49 12.90
C ASP A 69 -8.22 11.14 12.67
N ASP A 70 -7.23 10.36 12.28
CA ASP A 70 -5.87 10.87 12.07
C ASP A 70 -5.67 11.34 10.64
N GLU A 71 -4.98 12.46 10.49
CA GLU A 71 -4.73 13.05 9.18
C GLU A 71 -3.33 12.79 8.64
N ASP A 72 -2.40 12.36 9.50
CA ASP A 72 -0.99 12.23 9.13
C ASP A 72 -0.43 10.86 9.52
N ILE A 73 -0.94 9.82 8.89
CA ILE A 73 -0.40 8.48 9.10
C ILE A 73 0.64 8.19 8.03
N SER A 74 1.83 7.82 8.45
CA SER A 74 2.90 7.46 7.50
C SER A 74 2.54 6.17 6.77
N MET A 75 2.79 6.15 5.48
CA MET A 75 2.51 4.98 4.66
C MET A 75 3.69 4.69 3.74
N THR A 76 3.95 3.42 3.53
CA THR A 76 4.92 2.98 2.54
C THR A 76 4.24 2.03 1.58
N LEU A 77 4.45 2.25 0.30
CA LEU A 77 3.98 1.35 -0.75
C LEU A 77 5.20 0.64 -1.33
N ASP A 78 5.28 -0.66 -1.11
CA ASP A 78 6.35 -1.50 -1.65
C ASP A 78 5.80 -2.36 -2.77
N ILE A 79 6.55 -2.46 -3.84
CA ILE A 79 6.16 -3.28 -5.00
C ILE A 79 7.21 -4.37 -5.18
N TYR A 80 6.73 -5.61 -5.23
CA TYR A 80 7.59 -6.79 -5.35
C TYR A 80 7.30 -7.49 -6.68
N LEU A 81 8.35 -7.88 -7.35
CA LEU A 81 8.27 -8.63 -8.60
C LEU A 81 8.95 -9.98 -8.39
N GLY A 82 8.15 -11.06 -8.49
CA GLY A 82 8.68 -12.41 -8.27
C GLY A 82 9.28 -12.62 -6.90
N GLY A 83 8.79 -11.90 -5.89
CA GLY A 83 9.30 -11.99 -4.53
C GLY A 83 10.41 -11.01 -4.18
N ALA A 84 10.94 -10.28 -5.16
CA ALA A 84 12.00 -9.31 -4.92
C ALA A 84 11.45 -7.89 -4.97
N LYS A 85 11.79 -7.07 -3.98
CA LYS A 85 11.34 -5.69 -3.95
C LYS A 85 11.98 -4.91 -5.10
N CYS A 86 11.16 -4.32 -5.96
CA CYS A 86 11.64 -3.57 -7.11
C CYS A 86 11.38 -2.07 -6.98
N GLN A 87 10.46 -1.65 -6.10
CA GLN A 87 10.15 -0.25 -5.93
C GLN A 87 9.59 0.00 -4.53
N SER A 88 9.87 1.17 -3.98
CA SER A 88 9.33 1.58 -2.68
C SER A 88 9.03 3.07 -2.73
N ARG A 89 7.84 3.45 -2.26
CA ARG A 89 7.42 4.85 -2.19
C ARG A 89 6.87 5.15 -0.81
N GLY A 90 7.23 6.31 -0.28
CA GLY A 90 6.67 6.78 0.97
C GLY A 90 5.56 7.78 0.73
N GLY A 91 4.70 7.95 1.72
CA GLY A 91 3.63 8.92 1.62
C GLY A 91 2.91 9.12 2.94
N ILE A 92 1.86 9.90 2.89
CA ILE A 92 1.01 10.17 4.04
C ILE A 92 -0.42 9.81 3.65
N ILE A 93 -1.11 9.14 4.54
CA ILE A 93 -2.51 8.79 4.33
C ILE A 93 -3.35 9.38 5.47
N ALA A 94 -4.45 10.02 5.09
CA ALA A 94 -5.46 10.47 6.03
C ALA A 94 -6.66 9.56 5.89
N MET A 95 -6.96 8.82 6.94
CA MET A 95 -8.07 7.86 6.92
C MET A 95 -9.31 8.49 7.57
N LYS A 96 -10.43 8.32 6.93
CA LYS A 96 -11.74 8.75 7.44
C LYS A 96 -12.69 7.55 7.41
N PRO A 97 -13.79 7.57 8.17
CA PRO A 97 -14.70 6.43 8.18
C PRO A 97 -15.24 6.04 6.80
N GLU A 98 -15.41 7.00 5.92
CA GLU A 98 -16.00 6.76 4.61
C GLU A 98 -14.99 6.59 3.49
N SER A 99 -13.78 7.12 3.67
CA SER A 99 -12.81 7.16 2.59
C SER A 99 -11.42 7.49 3.14
N TYR A 100 -10.46 7.64 2.25
CA TYR A 100 -9.13 8.06 2.62
C TYR A 100 -8.60 9.05 1.60
N THR A 101 -7.61 9.85 2.01
CA THR A 101 -6.86 10.72 1.12
C THR A 101 -5.41 10.30 1.16
N LEU A 102 -4.81 10.13 0.01
CA LEU A 102 -3.46 9.61 -0.12
C LEU A 102 -2.57 10.62 -0.84
N ASP A 103 -1.42 10.89 -0.25
CA ASP A 103 -0.39 11.74 -0.83
C ASP A 103 0.91 10.95 -0.86
N ILE A 104 1.27 10.46 -2.03
CA ILE A 104 2.49 9.67 -2.22
C ILE A 104 3.60 10.56 -2.74
N GLU A 105 4.75 10.50 -2.09
CA GLU A 105 5.95 11.17 -2.55
C GLU A 105 6.77 10.21 -3.40
N ASP A 106 7.27 10.72 -4.50
CA ASP A 106 8.14 9.94 -5.38
C ASP A 106 9.60 10.00 -4.94
#